data_d5f6793a293b1ab5c6b5afe89263570d
#
_entry.id   d5f6793a293b1ab5c6b5afe89263570d
#
_cell.length_a   1.000
_cell.length_b   1.000
_cell.length_c   1.000
_cell.angle_alpha   90.00
_cell.angle_beta   90.00
_cell.angle_gamma   90.00
#
_symmetry.space_group_name_H-M   'P 1'
#
loop_
_entity.id
_entity.type
_entity.pdbx_description
1 polymer ?
#
loop_
_entity_poly.entity_id
_entity_poly.type
_entity_poly.pdbx_seq_one_letter_code
_entity_poly.pdbx_strand_id
1 'polypeptide(L)'
;GPRIVRHSFFMQNFRLGYKLKLFCEAHGMPLPDLRWYKDGVEIRTRPGVRIRNQLGNYSIASHLDIDPAQMQDAGEYECVANNTYGFHLQHIRAQMRL
;
A
#
# COMPACT_ATOMS: atom_id res chain seq x y z
N GLY A 1 -3.54 10.86 -16.34
CA GLY A 1 -3.72 9.60 -15.64
C GLY A 1 -3.79 9.78 -14.12
N PRO A 2 -3.92 8.69 -13.37
CA PRO A 2 -4.00 8.77 -11.92
C PRO A 2 -2.66 9.21 -11.33
N ARG A 3 -2.71 9.81 -10.16
CA ARG A 3 -1.52 10.29 -9.48
C ARG A 3 -1.58 9.93 -8.01
N ILE A 4 -0.52 9.30 -7.51
CA ILE A 4 -0.35 9.08 -6.08
C ILE A 4 0.17 10.38 -5.49
N VAL A 5 -0.61 10.94 -4.55
CA VAL A 5 -0.35 12.29 -4.02
C VAL A 5 0.17 12.26 -2.59
N ARG A 6 -0.10 11.16 -1.85
CA ARG A 6 0.40 10.96 -0.49
C ARG A 6 0.68 9.49 -0.30
N HIS A 7 1.71 9.19 0.44
CA HIS A 7 2.10 7.80 0.68
C HIS A 7 3.06 7.73 1.88
N SER A 8 3.24 6.53 2.41
CA SER A 8 4.27 6.27 3.41
C SER A 8 5.64 6.66 2.88
N PHE A 9 6.54 7.04 3.77
CA PHE A 9 7.93 7.26 3.37
C PHE A 9 8.47 6.00 2.71
N PHE A 10 9.44 6.18 1.80
CA PHE A 10 10.03 5.07 1.06
C PHE A 10 10.52 3.94 1.98
N MET A 11 11.09 4.28 3.13
CA MET A 11 11.59 3.29 4.07
C MET A 11 10.70 3.26 5.30
N GLN A 12 10.12 2.08 5.58
CA GLN A 12 9.31 1.86 6.76
C GLN A 12 9.95 0.77 7.60
N ASN A 13 10.17 1.05 8.89
CA ASN A 13 10.72 0.08 9.83
C ASN A 13 9.58 -0.51 10.66
N PHE A 14 9.64 -1.82 10.92
CA PHE A 14 8.66 -2.46 11.79
C PHE A 14 9.36 -3.40 12.75
N ARG A 15 8.70 -3.66 13.87
CA ARG A 15 9.19 -4.61 14.87
C ARG A 15 8.50 -5.94 14.69
N LEU A 16 9.30 -7.02 14.76
CA LEU A 16 8.77 -8.37 14.67
C LEU A 16 7.66 -8.58 15.71
N GLY A 17 6.52 -9.08 15.26
CA GLY A 17 5.37 -9.34 16.12
C GLY A 17 4.48 -8.14 16.40
N TYR A 18 4.88 -6.96 15.93
CA TYR A 18 4.08 -5.74 16.07
C TYR A 18 3.41 -5.40 14.75
N LYS A 19 2.84 -4.22 14.64
CA LYS A 19 2.06 -3.80 13.49
C LYS A 19 2.94 -3.14 12.44
N LEU A 20 2.77 -3.54 11.17
CA LEU A 20 3.32 -2.83 10.03
C LEU A 20 2.17 -2.14 9.30
N LYS A 21 2.25 -0.81 9.15
CA LYS A 21 1.20 -0.01 8.50
C LYS A 21 1.79 0.73 7.33
N LEU A 22 1.18 0.56 6.16
CA LEU A 22 1.55 1.29 4.95
C LEU A 22 0.33 2.07 4.46
N PHE A 23 0.58 3.16 3.77
CA PHE A 23 -0.46 4.10 3.35
C PHE A 23 -0.19 4.62 1.96
N CYS A 24 -1.26 4.81 1.20
CA CYS A 24 -1.18 5.35 -0.15
C CYS A 24 -2.49 6.05 -0.48
N GLU A 25 -2.41 7.22 -1.10
CA GLU A 25 -3.58 7.95 -1.55
C GLU A 25 -3.38 8.40 -3.00
N ALA A 26 -4.38 8.17 -3.84
CA ALA A 26 -4.30 8.53 -5.26
C ALA A 26 -5.50 9.38 -5.65
N HIS A 27 -5.26 10.28 -6.61
CA HIS A 27 -6.28 11.12 -7.22
C HIS A 27 -6.38 10.78 -8.70
N GLY A 28 -7.57 10.94 -9.26
CA GLY A 28 -7.76 10.75 -10.69
C GLY A 28 -9.22 10.75 -11.09
N MET A 29 -9.44 10.94 -12.39
CA MET A 29 -10.76 10.86 -12.99
C MET A 29 -10.62 10.07 -14.30
N PRO A 30 -11.31 8.93 -14.42
CA PRO A 30 -12.17 8.28 -13.43
C PRO A 30 -11.43 7.91 -12.16
N LEU A 31 -12.18 7.70 -11.08
CA LEU A 31 -11.61 7.31 -9.79
C LEU A 31 -10.66 6.12 -9.96
N PRO A 32 -9.41 6.25 -9.52
CA PRO A 32 -8.46 5.15 -9.67
C PRO A 32 -8.79 3.98 -8.78
N ASP A 33 -8.37 2.80 -9.23
CA ASP A 33 -8.28 1.61 -8.41
C ASP A 33 -6.92 1.60 -7.74
N LEU A 34 -6.84 1.23 -6.46
CA LEU A 34 -5.58 1.12 -5.72
C LEU A 34 -5.36 -0.32 -5.32
N ARG A 35 -4.17 -0.83 -5.65
CA ARG A 35 -3.79 -2.19 -5.29
C ARG A 35 -2.40 -2.20 -4.68
N TRP A 36 -2.20 -3.14 -3.78
CA TRP A 36 -0.94 -3.34 -3.11
C TRP A 36 -0.26 -4.61 -3.62
N TYR A 37 1.04 -4.53 -3.83
CA TYR A 37 1.86 -5.66 -4.24
C TYR A 37 3.05 -5.79 -3.32
N LYS A 38 3.50 -7.01 -3.11
CA LYS A 38 4.74 -7.27 -2.38
C LYS A 38 5.59 -8.19 -3.22
N ASP A 39 6.81 -7.72 -3.56
CA ASP A 39 7.75 -8.45 -4.40
C ASP A 39 7.06 -8.96 -5.68
N GLY A 40 6.22 -8.13 -6.28
CA GLY A 40 5.55 -8.41 -7.53
C GLY A 40 4.27 -9.22 -7.42
N VAL A 41 3.84 -9.60 -6.21
CA VAL A 41 2.64 -10.42 -6.00
C VAL A 41 1.58 -9.59 -5.32
N GLU A 42 0.37 -9.61 -5.87
CA GLU A 42 -0.74 -8.83 -5.29
C GLU A 42 -1.06 -9.31 -3.89
N ILE A 43 -1.22 -8.35 -2.97
CA ILE A 43 -1.58 -8.63 -1.59
C ILE A 43 -3.10 -8.67 -1.50
N ARG A 44 -3.62 -9.76 -0.96
CA ARG A 44 -5.05 -9.93 -0.70
C ARG A 44 -5.29 -10.01 0.79
N THR A 45 -6.47 -9.59 1.22
CA THR A 45 -6.84 -9.66 2.63
C THR A 45 -6.88 -11.12 3.10
N ARG A 46 -6.41 -11.34 4.31
CA ARG A 46 -6.41 -12.63 4.99
C ARG A 46 -6.22 -12.37 6.48
N PRO A 47 -6.33 -13.38 7.35
CA PRO A 47 -6.06 -13.16 8.78
C PRO A 47 -4.68 -12.52 8.98
N GLY A 48 -4.66 -11.40 9.71
CA GLY A 48 -3.43 -10.65 9.95
C GLY A 48 -3.05 -9.67 8.85
N VAL A 49 -3.76 -9.65 7.72
CA VAL A 49 -3.49 -8.71 6.62
C VAL A 49 -4.79 -8.02 6.24
N ARG A 50 -4.86 -6.72 6.47
CA ARG A 50 -6.06 -5.94 6.28
C ARG A 50 -5.80 -4.76 5.35
N ILE A 51 -6.70 -4.57 4.40
CA ILE A 51 -6.66 -3.43 3.48
C ILE A 51 -7.95 -2.64 3.69
N ARG A 52 -7.82 -1.35 4.01
CA ARG A 52 -8.96 -0.45 4.20
C ARG A 52 -8.88 0.68 3.19
N ASN A 53 -9.90 0.79 2.36
CA ASN A 53 -9.98 1.85 1.35
C ASN A 53 -11.02 2.86 1.75
N GLN A 54 -10.70 4.14 1.53
CA GLN A 54 -11.60 5.25 1.80
C GLN A 54 -11.74 6.08 0.54
N LEU A 55 -12.97 6.21 0.05
CA LEU A 55 -13.23 6.89 -1.22
C LEU A 55 -13.63 8.34 -0.98
N GLY A 56 -13.08 9.25 -1.80
CA GLY A 56 -13.56 10.61 -1.96
C GLY A 56 -14.17 10.77 -3.33
N ASN A 57 -14.41 12.02 -3.76
CA ASN A 57 -15.00 12.28 -5.08
C ASN A 57 -14.07 11.87 -6.20
N TYR A 58 -12.81 12.24 -6.10
CA TYR A 58 -11.79 11.96 -7.10
C TYR A 58 -10.55 11.35 -6.46
N SER A 59 -10.72 10.75 -5.28
CA SER A 59 -9.58 10.23 -4.53
C SER A 59 -9.91 8.89 -3.90
N ILE A 60 -8.87 8.10 -3.69
CA ILE A 60 -8.94 6.85 -2.94
C ILE A 60 -7.71 6.79 -2.04
N ALA A 61 -7.95 6.54 -0.75
CA ALA A 61 -6.88 6.34 0.21
C ALA A 61 -6.93 4.88 0.66
N SER A 62 -5.78 4.25 0.72
CA SER A 62 -5.68 2.83 1.10
C SER A 62 -4.67 2.67 2.23
N HIS A 63 -5.09 1.92 3.25
CA HIS A 63 -4.26 1.55 4.38
C HIS A 63 -4.05 0.04 4.35
N LEU A 64 -2.80 -0.37 4.34
CA LEU A 64 -2.42 -1.78 4.45
C LEU A 64 -1.88 -2.00 5.85
N ASP A 65 -2.56 -2.84 6.64
CA ASP A 65 -2.18 -3.16 8.00
C ASP A 65 -1.82 -4.64 8.09
N ILE A 66 -0.61 -4.92 8.54
CA ILE A 66 -0.14 -6.28 8.80
C ILE A 66 0.13 -6.40 10.29
N ASP A 67 -0.57 -7.33 10.95
CA ASP A 67 -0.50 -7.47 12.40
C ASP A 67 -0.85 -8.90 12.81
N PRO A 68 0.06 -9.66 13.39
CA PRO A 68 1.45 -9.31 13.71
C PRO A 68 2.35 -9.41 12.48
N ALA A 69 3.29 -8.48 12.37
CA ALA A 69 4.24 -8.50 11.27
C ALA A 69 5.33 -9.54 11.56
N GLN A 70 5.69 -10.30 10.53
CA GLN A 70 6.64 -11.40 10.58
C GLN A 70 7.87 -11.07 9.76
N MET A 71 8.90 -11.92 9.83
CA MET A 71 10.13 -11.71 9.06
C MET A 71 9.86 -11.66 7.55
N GLN A 72 8.96 -12.53 7.06
CA GLN A 72 8.63 -12.57 5.64
C GLN A 72 7.87 -11.33 5.16
N ASP A 73 7.41 -10.47 6.09
CA ASP A 73 6.73 -9.25 5.71
C ASP A 73 7.70 -8.12 5.36
N ALA A 74 8.99 -8.30 5.58
CA ALA A 74 10.00 -7.38 5.08
C ALA A 74 10.12 -7.52 3.56
N GLY A 75 10.34 -6.41 2.87
CA GLY A 75 10.55 -6.45 1.43
C GLY A 75 10.07 -5.21 0.72
N GLU A 76 9.93 -5.33 -0.59
CA GLU A 76 9.51 -4.26 -1.48
C GLU A 76 7.99 -4.30 -1.67
N TYR A 77 7.34 -3.23 -1.26
CA TYR A 77 5.91 -3.05 -1.48
C TYR A 77 5.70 -2.02 -2.57
N GLU A 78 4.65 -2.19 -3.34
CA GLU A 78 4.22 -1.23 -4.34
C GLU A 78 2.75 -0.92 -4.14
N CYS A 79 2.43 0.37 -4.18
CA CYS A 79 1.06 0.85 -4.30
C CYS A 79 0.86 1.25 -5.75
N VAL A 80 -0.15 0.69 -6.41
CA VAL A 80 -0.41 0.94 -7.82
C VAL A 80 -1.79 1.54 -7.97
N ALA A 81 -1.85 2.77 -8.51
CA ALA A 81 -3.08 3.45 -8.85
C ALA A 81 -3.32 3.30 -10.35
N ASN A 82 -4.51 2.87 -10.74
CA ASN A 82 -4.81 2.56 -12.14
C ASN A 82 -6.20 3.05 -12.52
N ASN A 83 -6.32 3.68 -13.69
CA ASN A 83 -7.60 3.98 -14.31
C ASN A 83 -7.47 3.83 -15.82
N THR A 84 -8.52 4.22 -16.57
CA THR A 84 -8.53 4.04 -18.03
C THR A 84 -7.46 4.86 -18.75
N TYR A 85 -6.88 5.86 -18.10
CA TYR A 85 -5.88 6.73 -18.71
C TYR A 85 -4.46 6.36 -18.34
N GLY A 86 -4.26 5.35 -17.51
CA GLY A 86 -2.91 4.91 -17.18
C GLY A 86 -2.78 4.50 -15.73
N PHE A 87 -1.53 4.43 -15.28
CA PHE A 87 -1.26 4.04 -13.91
C PHE A 87 -0.10 4.85 -13.35
N HIS A 88 -0.01 4.85 -12.03
CA HIS A 88 1.10 5.47 -11.29
C HIS A 88 1.41 4.54 -10.11
N LEU A 89 2.68 4.34 -9.83
CA LEU A 89 3.05 3.46 -8.73
C LEU A 89 4.04 4.14 -7.80
N GLN A 90 4.07 3.66 -6.56
CA GLN A 90 4.98 4.14 -5.53
C GLN A 90 5.57 2.94 -4.81
N HIS A 91 6.89 2.93 -4.69
CA HIS A 91 7.62 1.91 -3.97
C HIS A 91 7.73 2.28 -2.50
N ILE A 92 7.55 1.28 -1.63
CA ILE A 92 7.73 1.45 -0.19
C ILE A 92 8.47 0.19 0.28
N ARG A 93 9.59 0.40 0.98
CA ARG A 93 10.37 -0.73 1.49
C ARG A 93 10.11 -0.90 2.97
N ALA A 94 9.77 -2.11 3.39
CA ALA A 94 9.58 -2.45 4.79
C ALA A 94 10.79 -3.23 5.28
N GLN A 95 11.34 -2.80 6.41
CA GLN A 95 12.54 -3.39 6.99
C GLN A 95 12.28 -3.72 8.45
N MET A 96 12.61 -4.95 8.82
CA MET A 96 12.42 -5.39 10.20
C MET A 96 13.51 -4.80 11.09
N ARG A 97 13.11 -4.39 12.28
CA ARG A 97 14.02 -3.96 13.35
C ARG A 97 13.88 -4.91 14.53
N LEU A 98 14.98 -5.15 15.17
CA LEU A 98 15.01 -5.96 16.39
C LEU A 98 14.67 -5.14 17.64
#